data_7c81d8ee1ebcdbf369886865190dc5e8
#
_entry.id   7c81d8ee1ebcdbf369886865190dc5e8
#
_cell.length_a   1.000
_cell.length_b   1.000
_cell.length_c   1.000
_cell.angle_alpha   90.00
_cell.angle_beta   90.00
_cell.angle_gamma   90.00
#
_symmetry.space_group_name_H-M   'P 1'
#
loop_
_entity.id
_entity.type
_entity.pdbx_description
1 polymer ?
#
loop_
_entity_poly.entity_id
_entity_poly.type
_entity_poly.pdbx_seq_one_letter_code
_entity_poly.pdbx_strand_id
1 'polypeptide(L)'
;MAKKSEPKTSADKPAADDGKLKALGLAMEQITKQFGDGSIMKLGEAKKVDVELLPSGSLSLDLALGGGYPKGRIIEIYGPESSGKTTLTLHAIAEMQKQGGTA
;
A
#
# COMPACT_ATOMS: atom_id res chain seq x y z
N MET A 1 23.81 -51.59 -2.70
CA MET A 1 24.36 -50.27 -3.17
C MET A 1 23.34 -49.64 -4.07
N ALA A 2 22.51 -48.75 -3.54
CA ALA A 2 21.46 -48.04 -4.26
C ALA A 2 21.98 -46.63 -4.66
N LYS A 3 22.06 -46.41 -5.96
CA LYS A 3 22.52 -45.15 -6.55
C LYS A 3 21.36 -44.15 -6.59
N LYS A 4 21.46 -43.14 -5.76
CA LYS A 4 20.49 -42.03 -5.63
C LYS A 4 20.65 -41.12 -6.86
N SER A 5 19.63 -41.08 -7.71
CA SER A 5 19.56 -40.18 -8.85
C SER A 5 18.98 -38.85 -8.39
N GLU A 6 19.76 -37.80 -8.48
CA GLU A 6 19.31 -36.39 -8.29
C GLU A 6 18.50 -35.92 -9.50
N PRO A 7 17.41 -35.16 -9.30
CA PRO A 7 16.71 -34.55 -10.41
C PRO A 7 17.43 -33.25 -10.82
N LYS A 8 17.91 -33.23 -12.05
CA LYS A 8 18.38 -32.00 -12.73
C LYS A 8 17.21 -31.06 -12.99
N THR A 9 17.14 -29.99 -12.24
CA THR A 9 16.30 -28.83 -12.58
C THR A 9 17.01 -28.00 -13.66
N SER A 10 16.68 -28.25 -14.90
CA SER A 10 17.06 -27.38 -16.00
C SER A 10 16.08 -26.20 -16.03
N ALA A 11 16.56 -25.05 -15.59
CA ALA A 11 15.91 -23.76 -15.84
C ALA A 11 16.13 -23.39 -17.32
N ASP A 12 15.22 -23.78 -18.15
CA ASP A 12 15.12 -23.27 -19.52
C ASP A 12 14.01 -22.21 -19.55
N LYS A 13 14.36 -20.93 -19.40
CA LYS A 13 13.46 -19.79 -19.62
C LYS A 13 13.57 -19.40 -21.09
N PRO A 14 12.51 -19.54 -21.88
CA PRO A 14 12.58 -19.21 -23.31
C PRO A 14 12.66 -17.68 -23.51
N ALA A 15 13.53 -17.29 -24.45
CA ALA A 15 13.73 -15.92 -24.95
C ALA A 15 12.47 -15.24 -25.55
N ALA A 16 11.32 -15.92 -25.55
CA ALA A 16 10.02 -15.41 -25.96
C ALA A 16 9.40 -14.43 -24.94
N ASP A 17 9.94 -14.35 -23.73
CA ASP A 17 9.37 -13.53 -22.64
C ASP A 17 9.85 -12.07 -22.72
N ASP A 18 11.06 -11.82 -23.21
CA ASP A 18 11.62 -10.46 -23.34
C ASP A 18 10.87 -9.61 -24.38
N GLY A 19 10.41 -10.20 -25.47
CA GLY A 19 9.62 -9.51 -26.48
C GLY A 19 8.25 -9.11 -25.97
N LYS A 20 7.60 -9.96 -25.20
CA LYS A 20 6.29 -9.68 -24.60
C LYS A 20 6.38 -8.61 -23.52
N LEU A 21 7.43 -8.63 -22.71
CA LEU A 21 7.66 -7.61 -21.68
C LEU A 21 7.92 -6.23 -22.27
N LYS A 22 8.69 -6.15 -23.36
CA LYS A 22 8.91 -4.90 -24.10
C LYS A 22 7.62 -4.38 -24.74
N ALA A 23 6.85 -5.25 -25.39
CA ALA A 23 5.56 -4.88 -25.99
C ALA A 23 4.56 -4.39 -24.93
N LEU A 24 4.51 -5.06 -23.78
CA LEU A 24 3.69 -4.63 -22.65
C LEU A 24 4.12 -3.25 -22.11
N GLY A 25 5.42 -3.02 -21.98
CA GLY A 25 5.97 -1.73 -21.54
C GLY A 25 5.56 -0.58 -22.47
N LEU A 26 5.71 -0.78 -23.77
CA LEU A 26 5.31 0.20 -24.79
C LEU A 26 3.80 0.49 -24.77
N ALA A 27 2.98 -0.55 -24.64
CA ALA A 27 1.52 -0.40 -24.55
C ALA A 27 1.11 0.39 -23.30
N MET A 28 1.72 0.10 -22.14
CA MET A 28 1.48 0.84 -20.91
C MET A 28 1.90 2.30 -21.02
N GLU A 29 3.05 2.58 -21.65
CA GLU A 29 3.52 3.94 -21.88
C GLU A 29 2.57 4.74 -22.79
N GLN A 30 2.03 4.11 -23.83
CA GLN A 30 1.04 4.73 -24.72
C GLN A 30 -0.26 5.08 -23.97
N ILE A 31 -0.74 4.17 -23.11
CA ILE A 31 -1.95 4.42 -22.30
C ILE A 31 -1.70 5.56 -21.32
N THR A 32 -0.56 5.58 -20.66
CA THR A 32 -0.19 6.66 -19.73
C THR A 32 -0.09 8.01 -20.43
N LYS A 33 0.45 8.06 -21.67
CA LYS A 33 0.50 9.29 -22.46
C LYS A 33 -0.87 9.79 -22.91
N GLN A 34 -1.81 8.90 -23.19
CA GLN A 34 -3.15 9.28 -23.65
C GLN A 34 -4.11 9.64 -22.53
N PHE A 35 -4.04 8.95 -21.39
CA PHE A 35 -5.01 9.04 -20.32
C PHE A 35 -4.44 9.62 -19.01
N GLY A 36 -3.14 9.92 -18.97
CA GLY A 36 -2.45 10.48 -17.81
C GLY A 36 -1.86 9.43 -16.87
N ASP A 37 -1.04 9.92 -15.93
CA ASP A 37 -0.38 9.10 -14.91
C ASP A 37 -1.40 8.44 -13.98
N GLY A 38 -1.25 7.13 -13.79
CA GLY A 38 -2.11 6.34 -12.90
C GLY A 38 -3.33 5.73 -13.59
N SER A 39 -3.53 5.95 -14.90
CA SER A 39 -4.61 5.33 -15.69
C SER A 39 -4.47 3.81 -15.82
N ILE A 40 -3.25 3.30 -15.73
CA ILE A 40 -2.94 1.87 -15.76
C ILE A 40 -1.81 1.57 -14.78
N MET A 41 -1.89 0.42 -14.09
CA MET A 41 -0.82 -0.08 -13.23
C MET A 41 -0.78 -1.60 -13.28
N LYS A 42 0.39 -2.17 -13.02
CA LYS A 42 0.51 -3.64 -12.90
C LYS A 42 -0.09 -4.10 -11.58
N LEU A 43 -0.74 -5.26 -11.61
CA LEU A 43 -1.22 -5.90 -10.38
C LEU A 43 -0.03 -6.21 -9.47
N GLY A 44 -0.07 -5.71 -8.24
CA GLY A 44 1.03 -5.81 -7.27
C GLY A 44 1.95 -4.58 -7.19
N GLU A 45 1.90 -3.67 -8.17
CA GLU A 45 2.52 -2.34 -8.03
C GLU A 45 1.55 -1.40 -7.33
N ALA A 46 1.54 -1.44 -6.00
CA ALA A 46 0.87 -0.39 -5.22
C ALA A 46 1.69 0.89 -5.37
N LYS A 47 1.17 1.88 -6.09
CA LYS A 47 1.72 3.24 -6.04
C LYS A 47 1.57 3.70 -4.60
N LYS A 48 2.66 3.80 -3.83
CA LYS A 48 2.64 4.42 -2.51
C LYS A 48 2.16 5.84 -2.71
N VAL A 49 0.91 6.08 -2.35
CA VAL A 49 0.39 7.44 -2.25
C VAL A 49 1.08 8.02 -1.04
N ASP A 50 1.93 9.02 -1.25
CA ASP A 50 2.60 9.75 -0.17
C ASP A 50 1.56 10.62 0.53
N VAL A 51 0.93 10.05 1.54
CA VAL A 51 -0.09 10.71 2.37
C VAL A 51 0.54 11.01 3.71
N GLU A 52 0.51 12.25 4.10
CA GLU A 52 0.91 12.65 5.45
C GLU A 52 0.00 12.01 6.48
N LEU A 53 0.58 11.35 7.49
CA LEU A 53 -0.14 10.59 8.49
C LEU A 53 -0.09 11.28 9.85
N LEU A 54 -1.16 11.15 10.60
CA LEU A 54 -1.28 11.59 11.99
C LEU A 54 -1.30 10.35 12.89
N PRO A 55 -0.39 10.19 13.86
CA PRO A 55 -0.45 9.10 14.81
C PRO A 55 -1.78 9.08 15.58
N SER A 56 -2.30 7.90 15.85
CA SER A 56 -3.55 7.74 16.61
C SER A 56 -3.35 7.85 18.13
N GLY A 57 -2.10 7.80 18.59
CA GLY A 57 -1.75 7.64 20.02
C GLY A 57 -1.71 6.19 20.50
N SER A 58 -2.02 5.24 19.63
CA SER A 58 -1.92 3.80 19.88
C SER A 58 -1.01 3.14 18.85
N LEU A 59 0.12 2.61 19.30
CA LEU A 59 1.09 1.96 18.42
C LEU A 59 0.49 0.78 17.65
N SER A 60 -0.34 -0.02 18.32
CA SER A 60 -1.00 -1.17 17.69
C SER A 60 -1.92 -0.76 16.55
N LEU A 61 -2.67 0.33 16.75
CA LEU A 61 -3.58 0.86 15.73
C LEU A 61 -2.78 1.49 14.58
N ASP A 62 -1.74 2.23 14.88
CA ASP A 62 -0.87 2.84 13.87
C ASP A 62 -0.21 1.79 12.98
N LEU A 63 0.27 0.69 13.56
CA LEU A 63 0.80 -0.44 12.78
C LEU A 63 -0.27 -1.08 11.88
N ALA A 64 -1.48 -1.26 12.39
CA ALA A 64 -2.58 -1.83 11.61
C ALA A 64 -3.04 -0.92 10.47
N LEU A 65 -2.97 0.41 10.64
CA LEU A 65 -3.30 1.42 9.63
C LEU A 65 -2.15 1.73 8.66
N GLY A 66 -0.95 1.22 8.93
CA GLY A 66 0.23 1.53 8.12
C GLY A 66 0.90 2.87 8.48
N GLY A 67 0.68 3.39 9.70
CA GLY A 67 1.38 4.56 10.24
C GLY A 67 0.50 5.60 10.93
N GLY A 68 -0.81 5.49 10.86
CA GLY A 68 -1.74 6.42 11.49
C GLY A 68 -2.89 6.86 10.60
N TYR A 69 -3.57 7.93 10.97
CA TYR A 69 -4.68 8.48 10.22
C TYR A 69 -4.20 9.33 9.03
N PRO A 70 -4.77 9.18 7.84
CA PRO A 70 -4.42 10.02 6.69
C PRO A 70 -4.93 11.46 6.90
N LYS A 71 -4.04 12.45 6.83
CA LYS A 71 -4.41 13.86 6.89
C LYS A 71 -5.21 14.29 5.66
N GLY A 72 -6.14 15.22 5.84
CA GLY A 72 -6.97 15.75 4.75
C GLY A 72 -8.01 14.76 4.21
N ARG A 73 -8.36 13.71 4.98
CA ARG A 73 -9.37 12.72 4.63
C ARG A 73 -10.48 12.68 5.68
N ILE A 74 -11.67 12.29 5.26
CA ILE A 74 -12.78 12.00 6.17
C ILE A 74 -12.62 10.55 6.62
N ILE A 75 -12.64 10.34 7.95
CA ILE A 75 -12.48 9.03 8.58
C ILE A 75 -13.74 8.72 9.35
N GLU A 76 -14.39 7.62 9.03
CA GLU A 76 -15.54 7.12 9.75
C GLU A 76 -15.10 6.11 10.81
N ILE A 77 -15.54 6.31 12.06
CA ILE A 77 -15.31 5.39 13.18
C ILE A 77 -16.66 4.91 13.67
N TYR A 78 -16.94 3.63 13.53
CA TYR A 78 -18.21 3.03 13.93
C TYR A 78 -18.00 1.83 14.84
N GLY A 79 -19.03 1.49 15.61
CA GLY A 79 -19.03 0.37 16.54
C GLY A 79 -20.10 0.53 17.62
N PRO A 80 -20.25 -0.44 18.52
CA PRO A 80 -21.24 -0.41 19.60
C PRO A 80 -20.99 0.75 20.56
N GLU A 81 -21.99 1.07 21.35
CA GLU A 81 -21.90 2.07 22.41
C GLU A 81 -20.80 1.69 23.42
N SER A 82 -20.20 2.70 24.03
CA SER A 82 -19.14 2.52 25.06
C SER A 82 -17.89 1.78 24.57
N SER A 83 -17.65 1.68 23.28
CA SER A 83 -16.48 1.00 22.69
C SER A 83 -15.22 1.88 22.57
N GLY A 84 -15.25 3.11 23.07
CA GLY A 84 -14.09 4.01 23.05
C GLY A 84 -13.94 4.86 21.79
N LYS A 85 -14.95 4.97 20.93
CA LYS A 85 -14.90 5.77 19.69
C LYS A 85 -14.53 7.23 19.95
N THR A 86 -15.22 7.87 20.90
CA THR A 86 -14.95 9.27 21.28
C THR A 86 -13.56 9.41 21.92
N THR A 87 -13.15 8.44 22.73
CA THR A 87 -11.80 8.42 23.32
C THR A 87 -10.74 8.39 22.24
N LEU A 88 -10.93 7.60 21.19
CA LEU A 88 -10.00 7.49 20.08
C LEU A 88 -9.89 8.80 19.30
N THR A 89 -11.01 9.50 19.07
CA THR A 89 -11.01 10.82 18.41
C THR A 89 -10.33 11.89 19.25
N LEU A 90 -10.52 11.87 20.59
CA LEU A 90 -9.82 12.77 21.49
C LEU A 90 -8.31 12.55 21.49
N HIS A 91 -7.85 11.30 21.40
CA HIS A 91 -6.44 10.99 21.24
C HIS A 91 -5.87 11.56 19.92
N ALA A 92 -6.60 11.45 18.82
CA ALA A 92 -6.20 12.03 17.53
C ALA A 92 -6.06 13.56 17.62
N ILE A 93 -6.99 14.23 18.30
CA ILE A 93 -6.92 15.67 18.57
C ILE A 93 -5.67 16.01 19.39
N ALA A 94 -5.42 15.26 20.47
CA ALA A 94 -4.26 15.46 21.32
C ALA A 94 -2.92 15.30 20.55
N GLU A 95 -2.82 14.28 19.68
CA GLU A 95 -1.63 14.07 18.84
C GLU A 95 -1.45 15.20 17.82
N MET A 96 -2.53 15.72 17.25
CA MET A 96 -2.47 16.88 16.35
C MET A 96 -1.98 18.14 17.07
N GLN A 97 -2.48 18.39 18.28
CA GLN A 97 -2.06 19.55 19.10
C GLN A 97 -0.59 19.43 19.53
N LYS A 98 -0.09 18.24 19.86
CA LYS A 98 1.34 18.03 20.13
C LYS A 98 2.24 18.38 18.95
N GLN A 99 1.74 18.22 17.73
CA GLN A 99 2.45 18.62 16.50
C GLN A 99 2.30 20.12 16.18
N GLY A 100 1.65 20.90 17.04
CA GLY A 100 1.43 22.32 16.82
C GLY A 100 0.22 22.63 15.94
N GLY A 101 -0.60 21.64 15.63
CA GLY A 101 -1.84 21.83 14.90
C GLY A 101 -2.98 22.36 15.76
N THR A 102 -4.02 22.87 15.12
CA THR A 102 -5.25 23.33 15.76
C THR A 102 -6.37 22.29 15.51
N ALA A 103 -7.14 21.98 16.53
CA ALA A 103 -8.29 21.08 16.46
C ALA A 103 -9.44 21.57 17.33
#